data_33c011d181da178d0e1752f1b965a9bb
#
_entry.id   33c011d181da178d0e1752f1b965a9bb
#
_cell.length_a   1.000
_cell.length_b   1.000
_cell.length_c   1.000
_cell.angle_alpha   90.00
_cell.angle_beta   90.00
_cell.angle_gamma   90.00
#
_symmetry.space_group_name_H-M   'P 1'
#
loop_
_entity.id
_entity.type
_entity.pdbx_description
1 polymer ?
#
loop_
_entity_poly.entity_id
_entity_poly.type
_entity_poly.pdbx_seq_one_letter_code
_entity_poly.pdbx_strand_id
1 'polypeptide(L)'
;MYACGLRISEATALEIGAVDRANQVPRIIGKGDKERLVPLPQPVLDELGRLWRTHHNCRWLFPNHQGDAPLNYRVLSCSSAAAASTAGIQRGVTPHALRHSDATRLIGNGVDTRIVQILRGHASITTTAIDTHLTTPRLAIPSGYA
;
A
#
# COMPACT_ATOMS: atom_id res chain seq x y z
N MET A 1 2.85 0.31 2.52
CA MET A 1 2.15 1.04 3.60
C MET A 1 2.37 2.54 3.49
N TYR A 2 3.59 3.06 3.59
CA TYR A 2 3.84 4.50 3.42
C TYR A 2 3.53 5.00 2.00
N ALA A 3 3.91 4.29 0.95
CA ALA A 3 3.71 4.73 -0.43
C ALA A 3 2.28 4.54 -0.98
N CYS A 4 1.48 3.67 -0.37
CA CYS A 4 0.17 3.26 -0.89
C CYS A 4 -0.93 3.28 0.17
N GLY A 5 -0.64 3.75 1.37
CA GLY A 5 -1.60 3.83 2.47
C GLY A 5 -2.27 2.49 2.86
N LEU A 6 -1.67 1.33 2.57
CA LEU A 6 -2.26 0.03 2.89
C LEU A 6 -2.30 -0.23 4.40
N ARG A 7 -3.34 -0.94 4.88
CA ARG A 7 -3.34 -1.53 6.22
C ARG A 7 -2.32 -2.66 6.28
N ILE A 8 -1.79 -2.95 7.47
CA ILE A 8 -0.79 -4.01 7.62
C ILE A 8 -1.34 -5.37 7.16
N SER A 9 -2.59 -5.69 7.48
CA SER A 9 -3.25 -6.91 7.05
C SER A 9 -3.46 -6.97 5.53
N GLU A 10 -3.75 -5.84 4.89
CA GLU A 10 -3.88 -5.75 3.44
C GLU A 10 -2.52 -5.93 2.76
N ALA A 11 -1.48 -5.33 3.32
CA ALA A 11 -0.12 -5.47 2.78
C ALA A 11 0.39 -6.90 2.90
N THR A 12 0.22 -7.56 4.05
CA THR A 12 0.67 -8.93 4.25
C THR A 12 -0.11 -9.94 3.40
N ALA A 13 -1.42 -9.72 3.23
CA ALA A 13 -2.29 -10.59 2.43
C ALA A 13 -2.30 -10.26 0.92
N LEU A 14 -1.39 -9.39 0.45
CA LEU A 14 -1.36 -9.01 -0.96
C LEU A 14 -0.89 -10.18 -1.83
N GLU A 15 -1.75 -10.56 -2.77
CA GLU A 15 -1.45 -11.60 -3.75
C GLU A 15 -0.76 -11.00 -4.98
N ILE A 16 0.09 -11.78 -5.62
CA ILE A 16 0.82 -11.37 -6.83
C ILE A 16 -0.15 -11.05 -7.96
N GLY A 17 -1.20 -11.87 -8.12
CA GLY A 17 -2.24 -11.68 -9.13
C GLY A 17 -3.11 -10.44 -8.92
N ALA A 18 -3.10 -9.87 -7.71
CA ALA A 18 -3.83 -8.63 -7.42
C ALA A 18 -3.08 -7.36 -7.87
N VAL A 19 -1.83 -7.48 -8.31
CA VAL A 19 -1.01 -6.35 -8.76
C VAL A 19 -1.08 -6.22 -10.27
N ASP A 20 -1.87 -5.25 -10.75
CA ASP A 20 -1.84 -4.87 -12.17
C ASP A 20 -0.59 -4.03 -12.44
N ARG A 21 0.40 -4.68 -13.03
CA ARG A 21 1.70 -4.06 -13.33
C ARG A 21 1.61 -3.06 -14.49
N ALA A 22 0.70 -3.29 -15.43
CA ALA A 22 0.55 -2.43 -16.60
C ALA A 22 -0.06 -1.08 -16.20
N ASN A 23 -1.05 -1.10 -15.32
CA ASN A 23 -1.73 0.09 -14.83
C ASN A 23 -1.15 0.63 -13.52
N GLN A 24 -0.18 -0.07 -12.92
CA GLN A 24 0.46 0.30 -11.65
C GLN A 24 -0.54 0.43 -10.49
N VAL A 25 -1.52 -0.45 -10.44
CA VAL A 25 -2.54 -0.45 -9.39
C VAL A 25 -2.72 -1.86 -8.80
N PRO A 26 -2.48 -2.06 -7.52
CA PRO A 26 -2.95 -3.23 -6.81
C PRO A 26 -4.43 -3.13 -6.50
N ARG A 27 -5.11 -4.24 -6.66
CA ARG A 27 -6.49 -4.45 -6.24
C ARG A 27 -6.49 -4.89 -4.78
N ILE A 28 -7.04 -4.08 -3.91
CA ILE A 28 -7.06 -4.33 -2.48
C ILE A 28 -8.49 -4.65 -2.04
N ILE A 29 -8.67 -5.81 -1.43
CA ILE A 29 -9.93 -6.20 -0.80
C ILE A 29 -9.89 -5.76 0.66
N GLY A 30 -10.76 -4.84 1.02
CA GLY A 30 -10.88 -4.30 2.36
C GLY A 30 -11.92 -5.01 3.22
N LYS A 31 -12.18 -4.48 4.41
CA LYS A 31 -13.23 -5.00 5.31
C LYS A 31 -14.60 -4.94 4.61
N GLY A 32 -15.35 -6.05 4.65
CA GLY A 32 -16.66 -6.17 4.02
C GLY A 32 -16.60 -6.43 2.52
N ASP A 33 -15.52 -7.06 2.04
CA ASP A 33 -15.31 -7.46 0.64
C ASP A 33 -15.36 -6.28 -0.37
N LYS A 34 -15.07 -5.07 0.13
CA LYS A 34 -15.02 -3.88 -0.72
C LYS A 34 -13.66 -3.78 -1.40
N GLU A 35 -13.69 -3.82 -2.70
CA GLU A 35 -12.53 -3.62 -3.55
C GLU A 35 -12.19 -2.14 -3.69
N ARG A 36 -10.89 -1.83 -3.70
CA ARG A 36 -10.38 -0.53 -4.13
C ARG A 36 -9.07 -0.67 -4.87
N LEU A 37 -8.87 0.21 -5.82
CA LEU A 37 -7.60 0.37 -6.52
C LEU A 37 -6.76 1.43 -5.78
N VAL A 38 -5.48 1.16 -5.64
CA VAL A 38 -4.55 2.07 -4.96
C VAL A 38 -3.39 2.37 -5.91
N PRO A 39 -3.02 3.64 -6.13
CA PRO A 39 -1.86 3.94 -6.97
C PRO A 39 -0.58 3.32 -6.40
N LEU A 40 0.21 2.70 -7.25
CA LEU A 40 1.49 2.09 -6.89
C LEU A 40 2.61 2.78 -7.67
N PRO A 41 3.43 3.62 -7.01
CA PRO A 41 4.53 4.28 -7.68
C PRO A 41 5.52 3.29 -8.31
N GLN A 42 6.03 3.61 -9.50
CA GLN A 42 6.96 2.73 -10.24
C GLN A 42 8.16 2.25 -9.40
N PRO A 43 8.84 3.10 -8.61
CA PRO A 43 9.93 2.63 -7.77
C PRO A 43 9.53 1.54 -6.76
N VAL A 44 8.31 1.63 -6.22
CA VAL A 44 7.78 0.60 -5.30
C VAL A 44 7.47 -0.69 -6.05
N LEU A 45 6.91 -0.59 -7.25
CA LEU A 45 6.64 -1.74 -8.11
C LEU A 45 7.95 -2.48 -8.47
N ASP A 46 9.00 -1.74 -8.74
CA ASP A 46 10.33 -2.30 -9.05
C ASP A 46 10.91 -3.03 -7.83
N GLU A 47 10.80 -2.46 -6.62
CA GLU A 47 11.23 -3.11 -5.39
C GLU A 47 10.42 -4.37 -5.08
N LEU A 48 9.11 -4.34 -5.29
CA LEU A 48 8.27 -5.53 -5.15
C LEU A 48 8.67 -6.62 -6.16
N GLY A 49 9.03 -6.23 -7.38
CA GLY A 49 9.56 -7.14 -8.38
C GLY A 49 10.92 -7.73 -8.00
N ARG A 50 11.80 -6.95 -7.36
CA ARG A 50 13.07 -7.45 -6.83
C ARG A 50 12.84 -8.43 -5.70
N LEU A 51 11.96 -8.11 -4.76
CA LEU A 51 11.59 -8.99 -3.67
C LEU A 51 11.03 -10.32 -4.20
N TRP A 52 10.09 -10.27 -5.14
CA TRP A 52 9.48 -11.47 -5.71
C TRP A 52 10.53 -12.40 -6.33
N ARG A 53 11.56 -11.86 -6.99
CA ARG A 53 12.65 -12.66 -7.57
C ARG A 53 13.48 -13.42 -6.54
N THR A 54 13.40 -13.09 -5.24
CA THR A 54 14.11 -13.82 -4.18
C THR A 54 13.41 -15.10 -3.73
N HIS A 55 12.08 -15.19 -3.89
CA HIS A 55 11.31 -16.32 -3.36
C HIS A 55 10.42 -17.02 -4.40
N HIS A 56 10.11 -16.35 -5.54
CA HIS A 56 9.27 -16.87 -6.63
C HIS A 56 7.96 -17.54 -6.18
N ASN A 57 7.38 -17.06 -5.07
CA ASN A 57 6.10 -17.58 -4.60
C ASN A 57 5.02 -17.34 -5.65
N CYS A 58 4.15 -18.34 -5.90
CA CYS A 58 3.14 -18.26 -6.95
C CYS A 58 1.90 -17.48 -6.53
N ARG A 59 1.66 -17.29 -5.23
CA ARG A 59 0.45 -16.65 -4.72
C ARG A 59 0.74 -15.38 -3.94
N TRP A 60 1.59 -15.44 -2.90
CA TRP A 60 1.79 -14.34 -1.97
C TRP A 60 2.97 -13.45 -2.36
N LEU A 61 2.74 -12.14 -2.34
CA LEU A 61 3.82 -11.18 -2.54
C LEU A 61 4.76 -11.13 -1.33
N PHE A 62 4.22 -11.36 -0.14
CA PHE A 62 4.96 -11.50 1.10
C PHE A 62 4.62 -12.85 1.74
N PRO A 63 5.26 -13.93 1.29
CA PRO A 63 5.03 -15.27 1.86
C PRO A 63 5.65 -15.40 3.26
N ASN A 64 5.10 -16.32 4.04
CA ASN A 64 5.77 -16.79 5.25
C ASN A 64 7.03 -17.61 4.88
N HIS A 65 7.78 -18.06 5.87
CA HIS A 65 9.01 -18.83 5.66
C HIS A 65 8.77 -20.15 4.89
N GLN A 66 7.61 -20.76 5.07
CA GLN A 66 7.24 -22.04 4.41
C GLN A 66 6.68 -21.80 2.99
N GLY A 67 6.27 -20.58 2.66
CA GLY A 67 5.72 -20.21 1.35
C GLY A 67 4.25 -20.58 1.14
N ASP A 68 3.58 -21.17 2.12
CA ASP A 68 2.21 -21.68 2.05
C ASP A 68 1.14 -20.68 2.52
N ALA A 69 1.55 -19.64 3.25
CA ALA A 69 0.68 -18.63 3.80
C ALA A 69 1.28 -17.21 3.69
N PRO A 70 0.49 -16.17 3.89
CA PRO A 70 1.01 -14.81 3.94
C PRO A 70 1.87 -14.58 5.18
N LEU A 71 2.77 -13.62 5.08
CA LEU A 71 3.64 -13.20 6.17
C LEU A 71 2.83 -12.76 7.40
N ASN A 72 3.25 -13.20 8.58
CA ASN A 72 2.64 -12.75 9.82
C ASN A 72 2.86 -11.25 10.02
N TYR A 73 1.81 -10.52 10.40
CA TYR A 73 1.86 -9.06 10.61
C TYR A 73 2.91 -8.64 11.65
N ARG A 74 3.21 -9.50 12.64
CA ARG A 74 4.24 -9.23 13.64
C ARG A 74 5.63 -9.15 13.03
N VAL A 75 5.94 -10.04 12.10
CA VAL A 75 7.23 -10.04 11.39
C VAL A 75 7.39 -8.74 10.61
N LEU A 76 6.35 -8.31 9.88
CA LEU A 76 6.39 -7.04 9.16
C LEU A 76 6.54 -5.84 10.11
N SER A 77 5.88 -5.88 11.26
CA SER A 77 5.98 -4.83 12.27
C SER A 77 7.39 -4.74 12.85
N CYS A 78 7.99 -5.88 13.21
CA CYS A 78 9.37 -5.94 13.71
C CYS A 78 10.37 -5.49 12.65
N SER A 79 10.22 -5.92 11.41
CA SER A 79 11.07 -5.50 10.29
C SER A 79 11.01 -3.99 10.05
N SER A 80 9.81 -3.41 10.14
CA SER A 80 9.62 -1.95 10.02
C SER A 80 10.33 -1.19 11.14
N ALA A 81 10.25 -1.68 12.38
CA ALA A 81 10.93 -1.09 13.52
C ALA A 81 12.47 -1.20 13.39
N ALA A 82 12.97 -2.36 12.96
CA ALA A 82 14.39 -2.57 12.71
C ALA A 82 14.92 -1.65 11.60
N ALA A 83 14.21 -1.53 10.49
CA ALA A 83 14.56 -0.63 9.40
C ALA A 83 14.59 0.83 9.85
N ALA A 84 13.64 1.27 10.66
CA ALA A 84 13.61 2.60 11.24
C ALA A 84 14.81 2.86 12.13
N SER A 85 15.15 1.90 12.99
CA SER A 85 16.34 1.97 13.86
C SER A 85 17.63 2.10 13.05
N THR A 86 17.79 1.29 12.00
CA THR A 86 18.93 1.34 11.09
C THR A 86 19.03 2.69 10.37
N ALA A 87 17.88 3.30 10.04
CA ALA A 87 17.81 4.63 9.44
C ALA A 87 18.00 5.78 10.44
N GLY A 88 18.31 5.50 11.72
CA GLY A 88 18.50 6.52 12.76
C GLY A 88 17.20 7.19 13.23
N ILE A 89 16.03 6.64 12.91
CA ILE A 89 14.74 7.17 13.34
C ILE A 89 14.44 6.67 14.75
N GLN A 90 14.66 7.54 15.74
CA GLN A 90 14.51 7.21 17.16
C GLN A 90 13.05 7.11 17.63
N ARG A 91 12.09 7.63 16.89
CA ARG A 91 10.64 7.50 17.21
C ARG A 91 10.14 6.12 16.82
N GLY A 92 9.35 5.51 17.68
CA GLY A 92 8.74 4.21 17.39
C GLY A 92 7.93 4.23 16.09
N VAL A 93 8.51 3.70 15.02
CA VAL A 93 7.85 3.60 13.72
C VAL A 93 6.99 2.34 13.73
N THR A 94 5.70 2.54 13.67
CA THR A 94 4.74 1.44 13.53
C THR A 94 4.16 1.45 12.11
N PRO A 95 3.67 0.30 11.62
CA PRO A 95 2.95 0.24 10.36
C PRO A 95 1.76 1.22 10.29
N HIS A 96 1.11 1.46 11.42
CA HIS A 96 0.00 2.42 11.51
C HIS A 96 0.50 3.86 11.36
N ALA A 97 1.63 4.20 11.99
CA ALA A 97 2.27 5.50 11.85
C ALA A 97 2.69 5.78 10.41
N LEU A 98 3.27 4.79 9.71
CA LEU A 98 3.62 4.91 8.30
C LEU A 98 2.41 5.23 7.41
N ARG A 99 1.31 4.52 7.64
CA ARG A 99 0.06 4.79 6.92
C ARG A 99 -0.52 6.16 7.24
N HIS A 100 -0.42 6.61 8.49
CA HIS A 100 -0.87 7.94 8.90
C HIS A 100 -0.02 9.04 8.25
N SER A 101 1.29 8.86 8.22
CA SER A 101 2.23 9.79 7.57
C SER A 101 1.97 9.93 6.07
N ASP A 102 1.59 8.85 5.38
CA ASP A 102 1.18 8.91 3.97
C ASP A 102 -0.04 9.82 3.79
N ALA A 103 -1.08 9.66 4.61
CA ALA A 103 -2.27 10.51 4.53
C ALA A 103 -1.94 12.00 4.78
N THR A 104 -1.12 12.28 5.80
CA THR A 104 -0.69 13.64 6.12
C THR A 104 0.10 14.25 4.97
N ARG A 105 0.97 13.47 4.34
CA ARG A 105 1.74 13.90 3.16
C ARG A 105 0.83 14.22 1.97
N LEU A 106 -0.15 13.36 1.68
CA LEU A 106 -1.09 13.59 0.59
C LEU A 106 -1.91 14.87 0.80
N ILE A 107 -2.42 15.08 2.00
CA ILE A 107 -3.16 16.29 2.36
C ILE A 107 -2.24 17.52 2.27
N GLY A 108 -1.01 17.42 2.78
CA GLY A 108 -0.02 18.50 2.70
C GLY A 108 0.37 18.86 1.25
N ASN A 109 0.25 17.93 0.32
CA ASN A 109 0.44 18.16 -1.12
C ASN A 109 -0.84 18.63 -1.84
N GLY A 110 -1.87 19.01 -1.11
CA GLY A 110 -3.11 19.56 -1.67
C GLY A 110 -4.09 18.51 -2.21
N VAL A 111 -3.90 17.23 -1.93
CA VAL A 111 -4.87 16.21 -2.30
C VAL A 111 -6.11 16.33 -1.42
N ASP A 112 -7.28 16.37 -2.05
CA ASP A 112 -8.55 16.49 -1.34
C ASP A 112 -8.69 15.40 -0.27
N THR A 113 -9.12 15.79 0.93
CA THR A 113 -9.28 14.89 2.08
C THR A 113 -10.24 13.74 1.80
N ARG A 114 -11.26 13.96 0.97
CA ARG A 114 -12.20 12.91 0.54
C ARG A 114 -11.50 11.85 -0.30
N ILE A 115 -10.63 12.27 -1.23
CA ILE A 115 -9.83 11.35 -2.05
C ILE A 115 -8.92 10.52 -1.15
N VAL A 116 -8.26 11.13 -0.18
CA VAL A 116 -7.41 10.44 0.80
C VAL A 116 -8.23 9.42 1.61
N GLN A 117 -9.44 9.77 2.02
CA GLN A 117 -10.35 8.85 2.73
C GLN A 117 -10.75 7.64 1.87
N ILE A 118 -11.09 7.86 0.60
CA ILE A 118 -11.42 6.78 -0.36
C ILE A 118 -10.21 5.84 -0.54
N LEU A 119 -9.02 6.38 -0.79
CA LEU A 119 -7.79 5.61 -0.94
C LEU A 119 -7.46 4.79 0.31
N ARG A 120 -7.81 5.30 1.49
CA ARG A 120 -7.64 4.59 2.76
C ARG A 120 -8.75 3.57 3.06
N GLY A 121 -9.80 3.49 2.23
CA GLY A 121 -10.89 2.55 2.43
C GLY A 121 -11.65 2.82 3.75
N HIS A 122 -11.93 4.07 4.07
CA HIS A 122 -12.84 4.44 5.13
C HIS A 122 -14.27 4.17 4.65
N ALA A 123 -14.97 3.26 5.31
CA ALA A 123 -16.25 2.69 4.91
C ALA A 123 -17.46 3.65 5.10
N SER A 124 -17.25 4.94 5.17
CA SER A 124 -18.32 5.92 5.37
C SER A 124 -18.36 6.96 4.26
N ILE A 125 -18.50 6.51 3.02
CA ILE A 125 -19.17 7.30 2.00
C ILE A 125 -20.03 6.31 1.24
N THR A 126 -21.33 6.49 1.40
CA THR A 126 -22.42 5.85 0.69
C THR A 126 -22.02 5.60 -0.75
N THR A 127 -22.03 4.33 -1.13
CA THR A 127 -21.86 3.87 -2.49
C THR A 127 -23.03 4.38 -3.32
N THR A 128 -22.93 5.59 -3.84
CA THR A 128 -23.85 6.02 -4.90
C THR A 128 -23.09 7.02 -5.78
N ALA A 129 -22.91 6.65 -7.04
CA ALA A 129 -22.41 7.48 -8.13
C ALA A 129 -20.91 7.83 -8.11
N ILE A 130 -20.04 6.83 -8.18
CA ILE A 130 -18.81 6.95 -8.95
C ILE A 130 -18.88 5.85 -10.04
N ASP A 131 -19.98 5.80 -10.72
CA ASP A 131 -20.04 5.31 -12.08
C ASP A 131 -19.57 6.44 -12.99
N THR A 132 -18.64 6.10 -13.86
CA THR A 132 -18.24 6.81 -15.06
C THR A 132 -17.64 8.19 -14.88
N HIS A 133 -16.38 8.23 -15.13
CA HIS A 133 -15.43 9.32 -15.33
C HIS A 133 -14.38 9.51 -14.21
N LEU A 134 -13.79 8.41 -13.72
CA LEU A 134 -12.39 8.47 -13.35
C LEU A 134 -11.58 8.41 -14.66
N THR A 135 -11.74 9.46 -15.48
CA THR A 135 -10.61 9.95 -16.24
C THR A 135 -9.52 10.14 -15.21
N THR A 136 -8.52 9.30 -15.27
CA THR A 136 -7.34 9.33 -14.42
C THR A 136 -6.95 10.80 -14.21
N PRO A 137 -7.11 11.40 -13.02
CA PRO A 137 -6.34 12.57 -12.74
C PRO A 137 -4.91 12.02 -12.84
N ARG A 138 -4.11 12.51 -13.78
CA ARG A 138 -2.67 12.43 -13.68
C ARG A 138 -2.36 13.01 -12.31
N LEU A 139 -2.31 12.15 -11.30
CA LEU A 139 -1.66 12.45 -10.05
C LEU A 139 -0.23 12.73 -10.48
N ALA A 140 0.07 14.01 -10.68
CA ALA A 140 1.41 14.48 -10.85
C ALA A 140 2.13 14.02 -9.59
N ILE A 141 2.83 12.91 -9.70
CA ILE A 141 3.72 12.40 -8.66
C ILE A 141 4.75 13.52 -8.51
N PRO A 142 4.81 14.21 -7.35
CA PRO A 142 5.86 15.20 -7.17
C PRO A 142 7.18 14.47 -7.36
N SER A 143 8.03 14.96 -8.23
CA SER A 143 9.39 14.50 -8.47
C SER A 143 10.19 14.65 -7.15
N GLY A 144 10.12 13.64 -6.30
CA GLY A 144 10.71 13.68 -4.96
C GLY A 144 11.05 12.31 -4.40
N TYR A 145 11.00 11.27 -5.23
CA TYR A 145 11.62 9.98 -4.91
C TYR A 145 12.98 9.89 -5.64
N ALA A 146 13.91 10.66 -5.16
CA ALA A 146 15.32 10.40 -5.37
C ALA A 146 15.87 9.70 -4.14
#